data_e6e7f7930f536b22b7b157f61a687209
#
_entry.id   e6e7f7930f536b22b7b157f61a687209
#
_cell.length_a   1.000
_cell.length_b   1.000
_cell.length_c   1.000
_cell.angle_alpha   90.00
_cell.angle_beta   90.00
_cell.angle_gamma   90.00
#
_symmetry.space_group_name_H-M   'P 1'
#
loop_
_entity.id
_entity.type
_entity.pdbx_description
1 polymer ?
#
loop_
_entity_poly.entity_id
_entity_poly.type
_entity_poly.pdbx_seq_one_letter_code
_entity_poly.pdbx_strand_id
1 'polypeptide(L)'
;MKKHLICILSVWLLTTCSHPVNNPEKTEEWPEIYPDYIGVTIPATIAPMNFDYIGGKHDRIDVIVTGSKFGEIHVNARTASFPEDEWHKLLESNKGDSLLFTVSVKNENKWKQYRPFSMYVSDAPIDYGVVYRKVIPGYEVYSKMGIYERNLSSFEERVLLENAMVPGMCLNCHAFNRTNPGHLSLHIRGQHGATLMQIEGNRELLDTKTDSTLSACVYPYWHPEGKYIAYSVNRTTQSFHTAKVERIEVMDMASDILVYQPETHELLLSPLLQKKRSFLKPSPHSRQMERNCISARQRVNRCPRNTMRYAIAFAA
;
A
#
# COMPACT_ATOMS: atom_id res chain seq x y z
N MET A 1 -6.07 -7.62 -70.38
CA MET A 1 -6.94 -8.31 -69.41
C MET A 1 -6.10 -8.64 -68.20
N LYS A 2 -6.15 -7.85 -67.12
CA LYS A 2 -5.44 -8.12 -65.86
C LYS A 2 -6.45 -8.73 -64.87
N LYS A 3 -6.22 -9.97 -64.49
CA LYS A 3 -7.02 -10.70 -63.48
C LYS A 3 -6.54 -10.24 -62.09
N HIS A 4 -7.37 -9.55 -61.35
CA HIS A 4 -7.13 -9.28 -59.93
C HIS A 4 -7.56 -10.48 -59.11
N LEU A 5 -6.58 -11.12 -58.49
CA LEU A 5 -6.81 -12.20 -57.49
C LEU A 5 -7.06 -11.54 -56.15
N ILE A 6 -8.32 -11.58 -55.68
CA ILE A 6 -8.70 -11.11 -54.33
C ILE A 6 -8.46 -12.26 -53.38
N CYS A 7 -7.41 -12.16 -52.58
CA CYS A 7 -7.15 -13.06 -51.43
C CYS A 7 -8.04 -12.64 -50.27
N ILE A 8 -9.12 -13.39 -50.00
CA ILE A 8 -9.95 -13.24 -48.81
C ILE A 8 -9.21 -13.92 -47.68
N LEU A 9 -8.61 -13.11 -46.80
CA LEU A 9 -7.98 -13.58 -45.55
C LEU A 9 -9.10 -13.82 -44.52
N SER A 10 -9.52 -15.07 -44.38
CA SER A 10 -10.45 -15.47 -43.31
C SER A 10 -9.74 -15.42 -41.96
N VAL A 11 -9.98 -14.36 -41.20
CA VAL A 11 -9.58 -14.27 -39.80
C VAL A 11 -10.49 -15.20 -38.99
N TRP A 12 -9.97 -16.34 -38.65
CA TRP A 12 -10.61 -17.26 -37.68
C TRP A 12 -10.44 -16.64 -36.29
N LEU A 13 -11.52 -16.00 -35.79
CA LEU A 13 -11.65 -15.65 -34.38
C LEU A 13 -11.79 -16.96 -33.61
N LEU A 14 -10.68 -17.43 -33.03
CA LEU A 14 -10.70 -18.50 -32.05
C LEU A 14 -11.31 -17.93 -30.75
N THR A 15 -12.64 -17.93 -30.67
CA THR A 15 -13.34 -17.81 -29.39
C THR A 15 -13.08 -19.11 -28.65
N THR A 16 -12.13 -19.09 -27.72
CA THR A 16 -11.96 -20.18 -26.75
C THR A 16 -13.15 -20.14 -25.79
N CYS A 17 -14.26 -20.79 -26.16
CA CYS A 17 -15.32 -21.11 -25.22
C CYS A 17 -14.77 -22.07 -24.19
N SER A 18 -14.37 -21.58 -23.04
CA SER A 18 -14.09 -22.45 -21.89
C SER A 18 -15.43 -22.93 -21.36
N HIS A 19 -15.63 -24.26 -21.36
CA HIS A 19 -16.85 -24.85 -20.82
C HIS A 19 -16.67 -25.11 -19.33
N PRO A 20 -17.71 -24.90 -18.50
CA PRO A 20 -17.68 -25.26 -17.09
C PRO A 20 -17.27 -26.73 -16.89
N VAL A 21 -16.67 -27.00 -15.76
CA VAL A 21 -16.25 -28.37 -15.40
C VAL A 21 -17.45 -29.31 -15.36
N ASN A 22 -17.39 -30.40 -16.10
CA ASN A 22 -18.43 -31.42 -16.11
C ASN A 22 -18.33 -32.36 -14.91
N ASN A 23 -19.41 -32.50 -14.15
CA ASN A 23 -19.58 -33.45 -13.03
C ASN A 23 -18.44 -33.45 -12.00
N PRO A 24 -18.10 -32.28 -11.41
CA PRO A 24 -17.11 -32.25 -10.32
C PRO A 24 -17.66 -32.93 -9.06
N GLU A 25 -16.79 -33.52 -8.28
CA GLU A 25 -17.11 -33.95 -6.92
C GLU A 25 -17.34 -32.68 -6.06
N LYS A 26 -18.55 -32.51 -5.52
CA LYS A 26 -18.90 -31.33 -4.71
C LYS A 26 -18.57 -31.54 -3.25
N THR A 27 -18.06 -30.48 -2.60
CA THR A 27 -17.81 -30.44 -1.16
C THR A 27 -18.40 -29.19 -0.52
N GLU A 28 -18.73 -29.27 0.75
CA GLU A 28 -19.18 -28.14 1.56
C GLU A 28 -18.02 -27.34 2.18
N GLU A 29 -16.78 -27.77 1.92
CA GLU A 29 -15.59 -27.08 2.38
C GLU A 29 -15.35 -25.79 1.59
N TRP A 30 -14.82 -24.76 2.26
CA TRP A 30 -14.32 -23.58 1.58
C TRP A 30 -13.02 -23.86 0.83
N PRO A 31 -12.78 -23.23 -0.34
CA PRO A 31 -11.49 -23.35 -1.01
C PRO A 31 -10.40 -22.66 -0.18
N GLU A 32 -9.28 -23.33 0.02
CA GLU A 32 -8.10 -22.70 0.61
C GLU A 32 -7.39 -21.86 -0.45
N ILE A 33 -7.64 -20.56 -0.44
CA ILE A 33 -7.09 -19.59 -1.39
C ILE A 33 -6.17 -18.59 -0.71
N TYR A 34 -5.20 -18.07 -1.45
CA TYR A 34 -4.31 -17.01 -0.99
C TYR A 34 -4.14 -15.92 -2.07
N PRO A 35 -4.36 -14.64 -1.75
CA PRO A 35 -4.90 -14.15 -0.48
C PRO A 35 -6.31 -14.67 -0.19
N ASP A 36 -6.70 -14.72 1.10
CA ASP A 36 -8.05 -15.12 1.50
C ASP A 36 -9.03 -13.97 1.25
N TYR A 37 -9.86 -14.14 0.24
CA TYR A 37 -10.86 -13.15 -0.18
C TYR A 37 -12.30 -13.59 0.09
N ILE A 38 -12.51 -14.63 0.90
CA ILE A 38 -13.84 -15.15 1.21
C ILE A 38 -14.64 -14.13 2.02
N GLY A 39 -15.77 -13.67 1.49
CA GLY A 39 -16.69 -12.76 2.18
C GLY A 39 -16.20 -11.32 2.34
N VAL A 40 -15.19 -10.89 1.57
CA VAL A 40 -14.68 -9.51 1.65
C VAL A 40 -15.56 -8.51 0.90
N THR A 41 -15.47 -7.24 1.29
CA THR A 41 -16.03 -6.10 0.56
C THR A 41 -14.93 -5.43 -0.23
N ILE A 42 -15.14 -5.20 -1.52
CA ILE A 42 -14.18 -4.62 -2.44
C ILE A 42 -14.73 -3.34 -3.08
N PRO A 43 -13.88 -2.33 -3.37
CA PRO A 43 -14.29 -1.17 -4.16
C PRO A 43 -14.58 -1.55 -5.62
N ALA A 44 -15.49 -0.81 -6.26
CA ALA A 44 -15.85 -1.07 -7.66
C ALA A 44 -14.74 -0.79 -8.68
N THR A 45 -13.68 -0.13 -8.28
CA THR A 45 -12.53 0.21 -9.14
C THR A 45 -11.24 -0.52 -8.76
N ILE A 46 -11.29 -1.51 -7.87
CA ILE A 46 -10.10 -2.25 -7.45
C ILE A 46 -9.54 -3.11 -8.58
N ALA A 47 -8.22 -3.29 -8.61
CA ALA A 47 -7.54 -4.23 -9.49
C ALA A 47 -8.10 -5.66 -9.33
N PRO A 48 -7.94 -6.53 -10.33
CA PRO A 48 -8.40 -7.91 -10.24
C PRO A 48 -7.96 -8.62 -8.95
N MET A 49 -8.90 -9.23 -8.26
CA MET A 49 -8.66 -9.95 -7.01
C MET A 49 -8.13 -11.35 -7.32
N ASN A 50 -6.95 -11.40 -7.92
CA ASN A 50 -6.27 -12.63 -8.30
C ASN A 50 -5.87 -13.43 -7.06
N PHE A 51 -5.95 -14.76 -7.14
CA PHE A 51 -5.56 -15.64 -6.03
C PHE A 51 -4.98 -16.98 -6.51
N ASP A 52 -4.24 -17.62 -5.62
CA ASP A 52 -3.75 -18.97 -5.79
C ASP A 52 -4.54 -19.94 -4.89
N TYR A 53 -4.68 -21.20 -5.33
CA TYR A 53 -5.15 -22.27 -4.46
C TYR A 53 -3.96 -22.87 -3.70
N ILE A 54 -4.07 -22.92 -2.38
CA ILE A 54 -2.99 -23.39 -1.48
C ILE A 54 -3.34 -24.68 -0.71
N GLY A 55 -4.54 -25.24 -0.88
CA GLY A 55 -5.04 -26.43 -0.17
C GLY A 55 -4.41 -27.77 -0.63
N GLY A 56 -3.33 -27.73 -1.42
CA GLY A 56 -2.60 -28.92 -1.84
C GLY A 56 -2.11 -28.88 -3.28
N LYS A 57 -1.52 -29.98 -3.73
CA LYS A 57 -1.08 -30.12 -5.14
C LYS A 57 -2.28 -30.11 -6.07
N HIS A 58 -2.18 -29.37 -7.15
CA HIS A 58 -3.20 -29.28 -8.18
C HIS A 58 -2.57 -29.06 -9.56
N ASP A 59 -3.29 -29.48 -10.57
CA ASP A 59 -2.90 -29.31 -11.98
C ASP A 59 -3.44 -28.00 -12.52
N ARG A 60 -4.71 -27.72 -12.23
CA ARG A 60 -5.47 -26.55 -12.70
C ARG A 60 -6.56 -26.17 -11.72
N ILE A 61 -6.95 -24.92 -11.76
CA ILE A 61 -8.17 -24.42 -11.15
C ILE A 61 -9.11 -23.89 -12.22
N ASP A 62 -10.40 -24.05 -11.97
CA ASP A 62 -11.48 -23.52 -12.78
C ASP A 62 -12.30 -22.59 -11.89
N VAL A 63 -12.34 -21.32 -12.25
CA VAL A 63 -13.01 -20.29 -11.46
C VAL A 63 -14.03 -19.57 -12.32
N ILE A 64 -15.27 -19.62 -11.89
CA ILE A 64 -16.38 -18.87 -12.49
C ILE A 64 -16.77 -17.78 -11.51
N VAL A 65 -16.74 -16.52 -11.96
CA VAL A 65 -17.17 -15.36 -11.18
C VAL A 65 -18.43 -14.81 -11.82
N THR A 66 -19.56 -14.95 -11.16
CA THR A 66 -20.87 -14.51 -11.67
C THR A 66 -21.35 -13.30 -10.90
N GLY A 67 -21.69 -12.23 -11.61
CA GLY A 67 -22.31 -11.05 -11.01
C GLY A 67 -23.77 -11.29 -10.64
N SER A 68 -24.21 -10.84 -9.48
CA SER A 68 -25.61 -10.96 -9.04
C SER A 68 -26.58 -10.21 -9.96
N LYS A 69 -26.14 -9.10 -10.56
CA LYS A 69 -26.94 -8.32 -11.51
C LYS A 69 -26.68 -8.72 -12.95
N PHE A 70 -25.39 -8.75 -13.34
CA PHE A 70 -25.01 -9.02 -14.72
C PHE A 70 -23.55 -9.43 -14.86
N GLY A 71 -23.24 -10.27 -15.84
CA GLY A 71 -21.92 -10.62 -16.30
C GLY A 71 -21.30 -11.83 -15.59
N GLU A 72 -20.31 -12.40 -16.26
CA GLU A 72 -19.57 -13.56 -15.79
C GLU A 72 -18.14 -13.51 -16.34
N ILE A 73 -17.17 -13.95 -15.55
CA ILE A 73 -15.80 -14.21 -15.98
C ILE A 73 -15.48 -15.66 -15.68
N HIS A 74 -14.90 -16.36 -16.64
CA HIS A 74 -14.49 -17.76 -16.51
C HIS A 74 -12.99 -17.88 -16.74
N VAL A 75 -12.27 -18.42 -15.76
CA VAL A 75 -10.82 -18.67 -15.82
C VAL A 75 -10.56 -20.15 -15.57
N ASN A 76 -9.87 -20.79 -16.51
CA ASN A 76 -9.39 -22.17 -16.37
C ASN A 76 -7.87 -22.19 -16.59
N ALA A 77 -7.12 -22.08 -15.50
CA ALA A 77 -5.67 -21.91 -15.53
C ALA A 77 -5.00 -22.60 -14.32
N ARG A 78 -3.72 -22.32 -14.09
CA ARG A 78 -3.02 -22.79 -12.90
C ARG A 78 -3.29 -21.90 -11.67
N THR A 79 -3.57 -20.62 -11.91
CA THR A 79 -3.87 -19.61 -10.91
C THR A 79 -5.11 -18.83 -11.35
N ALA A 80 -5.87 -18.24 -10.43
CA ALA A 80 -6.99 -17.37 -10.75
C ALA A 80 -6.47 -15.97 -11.07
N SER A 81 -6.26 -15.70 -12.36
CA SER A 81 -5.90 -14.37 -12.86
C SER A 81 -7.00 -13.85 -13.77
N PHE A 82 -7.66 -12.79 -13.36
CA PHE A 82 -8.79 -12.23 -14.10
C PHE A 82 -8.32 -11.13 -15.05
N PRO A 83 -8.83 -11.11 -16.32
CA PRO A 83 -8.54 -10.01 -17.24
C PRO A 83 -9.06 -8.68 -16.70
N GLU A 84 -8.20 -7.65 -16.70
CA GLU A 84 -8.48 -6.36 -16.04
C GLU A 84 -9.73 -5.68 -16.60
N ASP A 85 -9.87 -5.62 -17.94
CA ASP A 85 -11.02 -4.99 -18.59
C ASP A 85 -12.35 -5.70 -18.30
N GLU A 86 -12.35 -7.05 -18.28
CA GLU A 86 -13.53 -7.85 -17.97
C GLU A 86 -13.88 -7.71 -16.49
N TRP A 87 -12.86 -7.70 -15.63
CA TRP A 87 -13.02 -7.50 -14.19
C TRP A 87 -13.68 -6.16 -13.88
N HIS A 88 -13.18 -5.06 -14.43
CA HIS A 88 -13.76 -3.74 -14.21
C HIS A 88 -15.20 -3.62 -14.74
N LYS A 89 -15.50 -4.21 -15.90
CA LYS A 89 -16.88 -4.28 -16.42
C LYS A 89 -17.80 -5.04 -15.47
N LEU A 90 -17.33 -6.17 -14.94
CA LEU A 90 -18.08 -6.98 -13.98
C LEU A 90 -18.36 -6.20 -12.69
N LEU A 91 -17.32 -5.53 -12.13
CA LEU A 91 -17.47 -4.70 -10.92
C LEU A 91 -18.45 -3.56 -11.13
N GLU A 92 -18.31 -2.81 -12.23
CA GLU A 92 -19.18 -1.68 -12.55
C GLU A 92 -20.65 -2.09 -12.65
N SER A 93 -20.92 -3.24 -13.29
CA SER A 93 -22.27 -3.76 -13.46
C SER A 93 -22.89 -4.28 -12.16
N ASN A 94 -22.07 -4.54 -11.14
CA ASN A 94 -22.51 -5.15 -9.87
C ASN A 94 -22.27 -4.25 -8.64
N LYS A 95 -22.07 -2.95 -8.82
CA LYS A 95 -21.99 -1.99 -7.72
C LYS A 95 -23.19 -2.11 -6.77
N GLY A 96 -22.92 -2.08 -5.47
CA GLY A 96 -23.92 -2.23 -4.41
C GLY A 96 -24.50 -3.65 -4.31
N ASP A 97 -23.84 -4.64 -4.91
CA ASP A 97 -24.27 -6.04 -4.91
C ASP A 97 -23.06 -6.99 -4.84
N SER A 98 -23.27 -8.27 -5.07
CA SER A 98 -22.26 -9.30 -4.84
C SER A 98 -21.80 -9.98 -6.14
N LEU A 99 -20.57 -10.48 -6.09
CA LEU A 99 -20.03 -11.44 -7.05
C LEU A 99 -19.98 -12.81 -6.38
N LEU A 100 -20.45 -13.85 -7.07
CA LEU A 100 -20.37 -15.24 -6.63
C LEU A 100 -19.19 -15.96 -7.30
N PHE A 101 -18.31 -16.53 -6.51
CA PHE A 101 -17.16 -17.29 -6.97
C PHE A 101 -17.41 -18.79 -6.81
N THR A 102 -17.35 -19.51 -7.92
CA THR A 102 -17.37 -20.98 -7.94
C THR A 102 -15.99 -21.47 -8.29
N VAL A 103 -15.34 -22.16 -7.36
CA VAL A 103 -13.97 -22.66 -7.52
C VAL A 103 -13.96 -24.17 -7.62
N SER A 104 -13.39 -24.70 -8.70
CA SER A 104 -13.14 -26.14 -8.87
C SER A 104 -11.64 -26.37 -9.07
N VAL A 105 -11.11 -27.40 -8.43
CA VAL A 105 -9.69 -27.73 -8.46
C VAL A 105 -9.49 -29.10 -9.07
N LYS A 106 -8.57 -29.22 -10.03
CA LYS A 106 -8.21 -30.47 -10.67
C LYS A 106 -6.97 -31.08 -10.02
N ASN A 107 -7.08 -32.30 -9.60
CA ASN A 107 -5.96 -33.12 -9.16
C ASN A 107 -6.09 -34.52 -9.73
N GLU A 108 -5.02 -35.07 -10.33
CA GLU A 108 -4.99 -36.43 -10.90
C GLU A 108 -6.23 -36.78 -11.78
N ASN A 109 -6.59 -35.88 -12.67
CA ASN A 109 -7.75 -35.99 -13.57
C ASN A 109 -9.14 -35.96 -12.93
N LYS A 110 -9.25 -35.70 -11.63
CA LYS A 110 -10.52 -35.47 -10.93
C LYS A 110 -10.72 -34.01 -10.61
N TRP A 111 -11.97 -33.55 -10.74
CA TRP A 111 -12.37 -32.21 -10.35
C TRP A 111 -13.11 -32.24 -9.02
N LYS A 112 -12.68 -31.40 -8.07
CA LYS A 112 -13.37 -31.13 -6.81
C LYS A 112 -13.88 -29.70 -6.83
N GLN A 113 -15.20 -29.51 -6.73
CA GLN A 113 -15.83 -28.20 -6.64
C GLN A 113 -16.08 -27.87 -5.17
N TYR A 114 -15.56 -26.72 -4.75
CA TYR A 114 -15.68 -26.21 -3.41
C TYR A 114 -16.99 -25.45 -3.21
N ARG A 115 -17.33 -25.20 -1.95
CA ARG A 115 -18.45 -24.32 -1.59
C ARG A 115 -18.25 -22.95 -2.20
N PRO A 116 -19.24 -22.40 -2.95
CA PRO A 116 -19.14 -21.05 -3.51
C PRO A 116 -19.07 -19.99 -2.43
N PHE A 117 -18.33 -18.92 -2.68
CA PHE A 117 -18.24 -17.75 -1.79
C PHE A 117 -18.55 -16.46 -2.54
N SER A 118 -18.88 -15.41 -1.78
CA SER A 118 -19.25 -14.12 -2.36
C SER A 118 -18.25 -13.04 -1.93
N MET A 119 -18.07 -12.04 -2.81
CA MET A 119 -17.48 -10.75 -2.50
C MET A 119 -18.55 -9.66 -2.72
N TYR A 120 -18.63 -8.69 -1.83
CA TYR A 120 -19.54 -7.55 -1.99
C TYR A 120 -18.81 -6.39 -2.69
N VAL A 121 -19.42 -5.82 -3.73
CA VAL A 121 -18.89 -4.66 -4.47
C VAL A 121 -19.49 -3.39 -3.90
N SER A 122 -18.67 -2.58 -3.24
CA SER A 122 -19.11 -1.32 -2.62
C SER A 122 -19.35 -0.23 -3.66
N ASP A 123 -20.36 0.61 -3.42
CA ASP A 123 -20.59 1.85 -4.17
C ASP A 123 -19.63 2.98 -3.75
N ALA A 124 -18.95 2.84 -2.61
CA ALA A 124 -18.05 3.86 -2.11
C ALA A 124 -16.83 4.04 -3.04
N PRO A 125 -16.47 5.28 -3.37
CA PRO A 125 -15.28 5.56 -4.16
C PRO A 125 -14.02 5.21 -3.37
N ILE A 126 -12.97 4.82 -4.08
CA ILE A 126 -11.63 4.62 -3.54
C ILE A 126 -10.66 5.64 -4.17
N ASP A 127 -9.64 6.03 -3.43
CA ASP A 127 -8.56 6.86 -3.95
C ASP A 127 -7.82 6.16 -5.10
N TYR A 128 -7.20 6.97 -5.96
CA TYR A 128 -6.45 6.49 -7.13
C TYR A 128 -5.39 5.46 -6.77
N GLY A 129 -4.62 5.68 -5.69
CA GLY A 129 -3.48 4.86 -5.39
C GLY A 129 -3.00 4.93 -3.96
N VAL A 130 -1.96 4.17 -3.70
CA VAL A 130 -1.21 4.18 -2.45
C VAL A 130 0.25 4.50 -2.73
N VAL A 131 0.87 5.24 -1.82
CA VAL A 131 2.31 5.48 -1.82
C VAL A 131 2.92 4.77 -0.63
N TYR A 132 4.00 4.04 -0.86
CA TYR A 132 4.65 3.23 0.15
C TYR A 132 6.16 3.17 -0.03
N ARG A 133 6.85 2.86 1.03
CA ARG A 133 8.27 2.57 1.01
C ARG A 133 8.50 1.08 0.75
N LYS A 134 9.31 0.76 -0.25
CA LYS A 134 9.75 -0.59 -0.57
C LYS A 134 11.20 -0.76 -0.14
N VAL A 135 11.46 -1.78 0.65
CA VAL A 135 12.78 -2.10 1.20
C VAL A 135 13.06 -3.57 0.98
N ILE A 136 14.22 -3.88 0.45
CA ILE A 136 14.68 -5.27 0.34
C ILE A 136 15.04 -5.76 1.74
N PRO A 137 14.55 -6.92 2.19
CA PRO A 137 14.93 -7.50 3.48
C PRO A 137 16.45 -7.74 3.54
N GLY A 138 17.08 -7.40 4.64
CA GLY A 138 18.52 -7.61 4.86
C GLY A 138 19.08 -6.73 5.96
N TYR A 139 20.40 -6.89 6.23
CA TYR A 139 21.13 -6.11 7.22
C TYR A 139 21.69 -4.80 6.68
N GLU A 140 21.80 -4.69 5.39
CA GLU A 140 22.43 -3.56 4.75
C GLU A 140 21.54 -2.35 4.83
N VAL A 141 21.96 -1.38 5.61
CA VAL A 141 21.20 -0.18 5.96
C VAL A 141 20.76 0.61 4.72
N TYR A 142 21.52 0.52 3.64
CA TYR A 142 21.30 1.27 2.40
C TYR A 142 21.21 0.39 1.16
N SER A 143 20.71 -0.84 1.32
CA SER A 143 20.35 -1.67 0.18
C SER A 143 19.28 -0.99 -0.67
N LYS A 144 18.87 -1.59 -1.74
CA LYS A 144 17.86 -1.01 -2.62
C LYS A 144 16.55 -0.71 -1.85
N MET A 145 16.18 0.57 -1.82
CA MET A 145 14.92 1.03 -1.26
C MET A 145 14.39 2.23 -2.04
N GLY A 146 13.09 2.46 -1.96
CA GLY A 146 12.47 3.58 -2.64
C GLY A 146 11.07 3.88 -2.13
N ILE A 147 10.55 4.99 -2.60
CA ILE A 147 9.16 5.38 -2.48
C ILE A 147 8.49 5.10 -3.81
N TYR A 148 7.43 4.33 -3.76
CA TYR A 148 6.70 3.85 -4.92
C TYR A 148 5.23 4.26 -4.81
N GLU A 149 4.62 4.50 -5.93
CA GLU A 149 3.19 4.70 -6.07
C GLU A 149 2.58 3.51 -6.81
N ARG A 150 1.49 3.00 -6.31
CA ARG A 150 0.72 1.94 -6.94
C ARG A 150 -0.69 2.40 -7.22
N ASN A 151 -1.12 2.25 -8.47
CA ASN A 151 -2.51 2.41 -8.87
C ASN A 151 -3.35 1.28 -8.25
N LEU A 152 -4.45 1.61 -7.57
CA LEU A 152 -5.32 0.61 -6.94
C LEU A 152 -6.27 -0.05 -7.93
N SER A 153 -6.49 0.53 -9.11
CA SER A 153 -7.35 -0.07 -10.13
C SER A 153 -6.61 -1.03 -11.07
N SER A 154 -5.28 -1.09 -11.00
CA SER A 154 -4.43 -1.96 -11.80
C SER A 154 -3.26 -2.51 -10.98
N PHE A 155 -2.35 -3.24 -11.65
CA PHE A 155 -1.09 -3.67 -11.05
C PHE A 155 0.07 -2.73 -11.37
N GLU A 156 -0.21 -1.56 -11.91
CA GLU A 156 0.80 -0.58 -12.27
C GLU A 156 1.46 0.00 -11.01
N GLU A 157 2.78 -0.11 -10.96
CA GLU A 157 3.63 0.46 -9.92
C GLU A 157 4.66 1.37 -10.57
N ARG A 158 4.82 2.59 -10.06
CA ARG A 158 5.86 3.51 -10.52
C ARG A 158 6.75 3.96 -9.38
N VAL A 159 8.01 4.17 -9.71
CA VAL A 159 9.01 4.73 -8.81
C VAL A 159 8.78 6.23 -8.69
N LEU A 160 8.66 6.74 -7.46
CA LEU A 160 8.72 8.17 -7.19
C LEU A 160 10.14 8.63 -6.85
N LEU A 161 10.85 7.85 -6.05
CA LEU A 161 12.23 8.13 -5.65
C LEU A 161 12.92 6.84 -5.20
N GLU A 162 14.16 6.59 -5.66
CA GLU A 162 14.99 5.48 -5.20
C GLU A 162 16.31 5.99 -4.61
N ASN A 163 16.85 5.29 -3.59
CA ASN A 163 18.13 5.63 -2.98
C ASN A 163 19.32 5.39 -3.92
N ALA A 164 19.17 4.58 -4.95
CA ALA A 164 20.18 4.35 -5.97
C ALA A 164 20.50 5.60 -6.80
N MET A 165 19.63 6.62 -6.81
CA MET A 165 19.86 7.89 -7.50
C MET A 165 21.04 8.67 -6.90
N VAL A 166 21.28 8.51 -5.58
CA VAL A 166 22.44 9.08 -4.91
C VAL A 166 22.99 8.03 -3.94
N PRO A 167 24.21 7.53 -4.13
CA PRO A 167 24.82 6.52 -3.27
C PRO A 167 24.88 6.94 -1.81
N GLY A 168 24.62 6.00 -0.90
CA GLY A 168 24.66 6.23 0.54
C GLY A 168 23.47 6.99 1.12
N MET A 169 22.38 7.16 0.35
CA MET A 169 21.13 7.72 0.85
C MET A 169 20.17 6.66 1.40
N CYS A 170 19.46 7.02 2.46
CA CYS A 170 18.32 6.29 2.99
C CYS A 170 17.06 7.15 2.83
N LEU A 171 16.02 6.59 2.24
CA LEU A 171 14.72 7.22 2.06
C LEU A 171 13.75 6.66 3.10
N ASN A 172 13.23 7.52 3.96
CA ASN A 172 12.34 7.11 5.04
C ASN A 172 11.37 8.24 5.40
N CYS A 173 10.47 7.98 6.34
CA CYS A 173 9.65 9.01 7.01
C CYS A 173 8.95 9.97 6.02
N HIS A 174 8.13 9.43 5.12
CA HIS A 174 7.31 10.24 4.24
C HIS A 174 5.87 10.35 4.78
N ALA A 175 5.23 11.46 4.50
CA ALA A 175 3.80 11.65 4.74
C ALA A 175 3.20 12.62 3.74
N PHE A 176 1.97 12.32 3.36
CA PHE A 176 1.12 13.23 2.59
C PHE A 176 0.17 13.98 3.51
N ASN A 177 -0.28 15.16 3.07
CA ASN A 177 -1.36 15.85 3.76
C ASN A 177 -2.69 15.16 3.42
N ARG A 178 -3.16 14.29 4.31
CA ARG A 178 -4.33 13.42 4.07
C ARG A 178 -4.10 12.56 2.81
N THR A 179 -5.00 12.66 1.84
CA THR A 179 -4.95 12.00 0.53
C THR A 179 -4.50 12.94 -0.60
N ASN A 180 -3.98 14.16 -0.27
CA ASN A 180 -3.53 15.11 -1.29
C ASN A 180 -2.11 14.74 -1.77
N PRO A 181 -1.93 14.22 -3.00
CA PRO A 181 -0.62 13.89 -3.55
C PRO A 181 0.24 15.12 -3.85
N GLY A 182 -0.35 16.31 -3.91
CA GLY A 182 0.37 17.58 -4.09
C GLY A 182 1.17 18.02 -2.85
N HIS A 183 0.87 17.48 -1.67
CA HIS A 183 1.51 17.84 -0.41
C HIS A 183 2.25 16.65 0.19
N LEU A 184 3.57 16.60 -0.01
CA LEU A 184 4.46 15.54 0.48
C LEU A 184 5.57 16.14 1.34
N SER A 185 5.85 15.51 2.46
CA SER A 185 7.11 15.66 3.20
C SER A 185 7.83 14.32 3.28
N LEU A 186 9.11 14.29 2.90
CA LEU A 186 9.96 13.10 2.90
C LEU A 186 11.33 13.42 3.48
N HIS A 187 11.77 12.67 4.48
CA HIS A 187 13.11 12.81 5.04
C HIS A 187 14.11 11.88 4.35
N ILE A 188 15.21 12.48 3.87
CA ILE A 188 16.34 11.81 3.22
C ILE A 188 17.50 11.81 4.22
N ARG A 189 18.08 10.64 4.49
CA ARG A 189 19.25 10.49 5.37
C ARG A 189 20.48 10.09 4.54
N GLY A 190 21.65 10.44 5.02
CA GLY A 190 22.93 10.12 4.41
C GLY A 190 23.80 11.36 4.23
N GLN A 191 24.83 11.27 3.40
CA GLN A 191 25.80 12.35 3.18
C GLN A 191 25.12 13.65 2.67
N HIS A 192 24.06 13.52 1.89
CA HIS A 192 23.26 14.62 1.37
C HIS A 192 21.85 14.62 1.98
N GLY A 193 21.80 14.39 3.31
CA GLY A 193 20.53 14.35 4.04
C GLY A 193 19.79 15.68 3.99
N ALA A 194 18.49 15.64 3.71
CA ALA A 194 17.61 16.79 3.65
C ALA A 194 16.15 16.37 3.86
N THR A 195 15.27 17.33 4.09
CA THR A 195 13.83 17.10 4.04
C THR A 195 13.31 17.60 2.70
N LEU A 196 12.86 16.67 1.84
CA LEU A 196 12.15 17.03 0.61
C LEU A 196 10.73 17.45 0.98
N MET A 197 10.38 18.67 0.61
CA MET A 197 9.03 19.23 0.73
C MET A 197 8.47 19.42 -0.68
N GLN A 198 7.25 18.95 -0.90
CA GLN A 198 6.50 19.24 -2.12
C GLN A 198 5.15 19.85 -1.71
N ILE A 199 4.82 21.00 -2.28
CA ILE A 199 3.54 21.68 -2.10
C ILE A 199 3.10 22.20 -3.46
N GLU A 200 1.94 21.73 -3.94
CA GLU A 200 1.32 22.13 -5.21
C GLU A 200 2.33 22.16 -6.39
N GLY A 201 3.16 21.12 -6.49
CA GLY A 201 4.16 20.96 -7.56
C GLY A 201 5.50 21.65 -7.30
N ASN A 202 5.59 22.58 -6.37
CA ASN A 202 6.86 23.16 -5.94
C ASN A 202 7.61 22.20 -5.06
N ARG A 203 8.90 21.99 -5.36
CA ARG A 203 9.77 21.08 -4.61
C ARG A 203 10.94 21.82 -4.02
N GLU A 204 11.19 21.58 -2.74
CA GLU A 204 12.27 22.19 -2.00
C GLU A 204 13.02 21.13 -1.20
N LEU A 205 14.35 21.33 -1.07
CA LEU A 205 15.18 20.55 -0.15
C LEU A 205 15.54 21.44 1.02
N LEU A 206 15.06 21.07 2.19
CA LEU A 206 15.20 21.86 3.41
C LEU A 206 16.24 21.19 4.32
N ASP A 207 17.21 21.97 4.82
CA ASP A 207 17.99 21.61 6.00
C ASP A 207 17.22 22.05 7.24
N THR A 208 16.62 21.08 7.90
CA THR A 208 15.81 21.34 9.11
C THR A 208 16.60 21.15 10.40
N LYS A 209 17.91 20.90 10.32
CA LYS A 209 18.78 20.89 11.48
C LYS A 209 19.28 22.28 11.77
N THR A 210 19.06 22.75 13.00
CA THR A 210 19.54 24.02 13.51
C THR A 210 20.27 23.81 14.82
N ASP A 211 20.95 24.84 15.33
CA ASP A 211 21.61 24.81 16.65
C ASP A 211 20.64 24.56 17.81
N SER A 212 19.36 24.87 17.59
CA SER A 212 18.30 24.71 18.59
C SER A 212 17.58 23.38 18.51
N THR A 213 17.84 22.53 17.50
CA THR A 213 17.17 21.24 17.28
C THR A 213 18.08 20.06 17.64
N LEU A 214 17.50 18.98 18.18
CA LEU A 214 18.26 17.74 18.47
C LEU A 214 18.83 17.08 17.21
N SER A 215 18.05 17.08 16.14
CA SER A 215 18.38 16.49 14.84
C SER A 215 17.56 17.17 13.75
N ALA A 216 17.76 16.76 12.50
CA ALA A 216 16.85 17.10 11.41
C ALA A 216 15.43 16.56 11.68
N CYS A 217 14.45 17.21 11.10
CA CYS A 217 13.02 16.83 11.19
C CYS A 217 12.78 15.46 10.53
N VAL A 218 12.18 14.53 11.29
CA VAL A 218 11.78 13.20 10.83
C VAL A 218 10.33 12.94 11.27
N TYR A 219 9.70 11.90 10.72
CA TYR A 219 8.33 11.49 11.07
C TYR A 219 7.31 12.63 10.96
N PRO A 220 7.07 13.14 9.75
CA PRO A 220 6.12 14.23 9.50
C PRO A 220 4.68 13.85 9.82
N TYR A 221 3.93 14.79 10.36
CA TYR A 221 2.48 14.69 10.52
C TYR A 221 1.84 16.03 10.15
N TRP A 222 1.09 16.05 9.06
CA TRP A 222 0.47 17.24 8.53
C TRP A 222 -0.74 17.71 9.35
N HIS A 223 -0.82 19.01 9.55
CA HIS A 223 -2.09 19.63 9.93
C HIS A 223 -3.10 19.43 8.80
N PRO A 224 -4.39 19.13 9.09
CA PRO A 224 -5.38 18.87 8.06
C PRO A 224 -5.53 19.95 6.98
N GLU A 225 -5.30 21.20 7.33
CA GLU A 225 -5.35 22.33 6.38
C GLU A 225 -4.02 22.57 5.65
N GLY A 226 -3.00 21.77 5.89
CA GLY A 226 -1.68 21.89 5.24
C GLY A 226 -0.80 23.05 5.73
N LYS A 227 -1.29 23.88 6.67
CA LYS A 227 -0.58 25.07 7.16
C LYS A 227 0.63 24.76 8.02
N TYR A 228 0.63 23.63 8.70
CA TYR A 228 1.69 23.22 9.62
C TYR A 228 2.00 21.74 9.47
N ILE A 229 3.23 21.38 9.81
CA ILE A 229 3.67 20.00 9.90
C ILE A 229 4.34 19.80 11.25
N ALA A 230 3.85 18.86 12.04
CA ALA A 230 4.52 18.42 13.24
C ALA A 230 5.58 17.37 12.87
N TYR A 231 6.78 17.51 13.39
CA TYR A 231 7.87 16.56 13.23
C TYR A 231 8.34 16.05 14.58
N SER A 232 8.73 14.80 14.62
CA SER A 232 9.57 14.30 15.68
C SER A 232 11.04 14.52 15.31
N VAL A 233 11.85 14.96 16.27
CA VAL A 233 13.30 15.03 16.15
C VAL A 233 13.92 14.14 17.21
N ASN A 234 14.72 13.18 16.79
CA ASN A 234 15.16 12.10 17.65
C ASN A 234 16.69 11.97 17.57
N ARG A 235 17.31 11.71 18.73
CA ARG A 235 18.68 11.23 18.79
C ARG A 235 18.63 9.74 19.08
N THR A 236 18.94 8.94 18.05
CA THR A 236 18.85 7.48 18.11
C THR A 236 20.24 6.86 18.24
N THR A 237 20.30 5.68 18.87
CA THR A 237 21.45 4.78 18.87
C THR A 237 21.02 3.45 18.29
N GLN A 238 21.86 2.87 17.43
CA GLN A 238 21.61 1.55 16.86
C GLN A 238 22.57 0.52 17.48
N SER A 239 22.03 -0.63 17.83
CA SER A 239 22.80 -1.79 18.27
C SER A 239 22.58 -2.94 17.31
N PHE A 240 23.66 -3.64 16.95
CA PHE A 240 23.62 -4.79 16.06
C PHE A 240 23.86 -6.06 16.86
N HIS A 241 23.02 -7.07 16.65
CA HIS A 241 23.08 -8.35 17.34
C HIS A 241 23.36 -9.48 16.33
N THR A 242 24.38 -10.28 16.58
CA THR A 242 24.74 -11.41 15.72
C THR A 242 24.03 -12.71 16.11
N ALA A 243 23.65 -12.85 17.37
CA ALA A 243 23.10 -14.09 17.93
C ALA A 243 21.58 -14.08 18.16
N LYS A 244 20.90 -12.95 17.97
CA LYS A 244 19.45 -12.82 18.16
C LYS A 244 18.71 -12.87 16.83
N VAL A 245 17.39 -13.17 16.87
CA VAL A 245 16.50 -13.05 15.71
C VAL A 245 16.38 -11.59 15.29
N GLU A 246 16.20 -10.70 16.28
CA GLU A 246 16.23 -9.24 16.07
C GLU A 246 17.69 -8.79 15.90
N ARG A 247 18.05 -8.54 14.67
CA ARG A 247 19.45 -8.19 14.29
C ARG A 247 19.81 -6.74 14.55
N ILE A 248 18.83 -5.86 14.54
CA ILE A 248 19.00 -4.42 14.72
C ILE A 248 18.03 -3.96 15.79
N GLU A 249 18.57 -3.26 16.77
CA GLU A 249 17.79 -2.57 17.80
C GLU A 249 18.06 -1.07 17.68
N VAL A 250 16.99 -0.27 17.65
CA VAL A 250 17.09 1.19 17.58
C VAL A 250 16.49 1.76 18.87
N MET A 251 17.31 2.52 19.59
CA MET A 251 16.91 3.18 20.84
C MET A 251 16.88 4.69 20.66
N ASP A 252 15.77 5.32 21.06
CA ASP A 252 15.67 6.78 21.14
C ASP A 252 16.25 7.26 22.46
N MET A 253 17.40 7.96 22.38
CA MET A 253 18.08 8.53 23.53
C MET A 253 17.45 9.86 23.95
N ALA A 254 16.92 10.62 23.01
CA ALA A 254 16.19 11.86 23.24
C ALA A 254 15.22 12.11 22.09
N SER A 255 14.08 12.76 22.38
CA SER A 255 13.05 13.07 21.39
C SER A 255 12.35 14.38 21.75
N ASP A 256 12.18 15.24 20.77
CA ASP A 256 11.39 16.47 20.85
C ASP A 256 10.40 16.56 19.70
N ILE A 257 9.42 17.46 19.83
CA ILE A 257 8.47 17.80 18.76
C ILE A 257 8.76 19.21 18.29
N LEU A 258 8.84 19.37 16.97
CA LEU A 258 8.89 20.63 16.27
C LEU A 258 7.64 20.82 15.43
N VAL A 259 7.25 22.07 15.22
CA VAL A 259 6.21 22.42 14.27
C VAL A 259 6.84 23.29 13.18
N TYR A 260 6.69 22.89 11.95
CA TYR A 260 7.16 23.63 10.79
C TYR A 260 5.99 24.27 10.05
N GLN A 261 6.17 25.53 9.67
CA GLN A 261 5.22 26.26 8.83
C GLN A 261 5.78 26.38 7.41
N PRO A 262 5.22 25.65 6.43
CA PRO A 262 5.76 25.65 5.07
C PRO A 262 5.76 27.00 4.38
N GLU A 263 4.74 27.83 4.60
CA GLU A 263 4.59 29.14 3.96
C GLU A 263 5.68 30.14 4.36
N THR A 264 6.11 30.12 5.62
CA THR A 264 7.10 31.07 6.17
C THR A 264 8.47 30.46 6.40
N HIS A 265 8.62 29.14 6.24
CA HIS A 265 9.81 28.35 6.58
C HIS A 265 10.21 28.43 8.07
N GLU A 266 9.27 28.76 8.94
CA GLU A 266 9.53 28.87 10.36
C GLU A 266 9.47 27.52 11.08
N LEU A 267 10.44 27.29 11.97
CA LEU A 267 10.45 26.19 12.93
C LEU A 267 10.01 26.70 14.29
N LEU A 268 8.86 26.24 14.75
CA LEU A 268 8.31 26.60 16.04
C LEU A 268 8.76 25.59 17.10
N LEU A 269 9.52 26.07 18.07
CA LEU A 269 10.00 25.33 19.23
C LEU A 269 9.19 25.77 20.45
N SER A 270 8.59 24.85 21.17
CA SER A 270 7.86 25.18 22.39
C SER A 270 8.44 24.39 23.58
N PRO A 271 8.87 25.05 24.66
CA PRO A 271 9.30 24.39 25.90
C PRO A 271 8.23 23.44 26.47
N LEU A 272 6.98 23.68 26.13
CA LEU A 272 5.83 22.88 26.58
C LEU A 272 5.67 21.57 25.75
N LEU A 273 6.23 21.54 24.54
CA LEU A 273 6.28 20.35 23.67
C LEU A 273 7.58 19.57 23.87
N GLN A 274 8.63 20.25 24.34
CA GLN A 274 9.90 19.62 24.67
C GLN A 274 9.78 18.90 26.02
N LYS A 275 9.96 17.60 26.01
CA LYS A 275 9.95 16.81 27.23
C LYS A 275 11.23 17.06 28.01
N LYS A 276 11.15 17.46 29.27
CA LYS A 276 12.30 17.46 30.18
C LYS A 276 13.02 16.11 30.05
N ARG A 277 14.35 16.14 29.87
CA ARG A 277 15.24 14.98 29.76
C ARG A 277 15.05 14.02 30.94
N SER A 278 14.02 13.20 30.90
CA SER A 278 13.90 12.04 31.77
C SER A 278 14.14 10.81 30.91
N PHE A 279 15.00 9.93 31.37
CA PHE A 279 15.27 8.65 30.75
C PHE A 279 13.97 7.97 30.34
N LEU A 280 13.67 7.99 29.05
CA LEU A 280 12.54 7.26 28.51
C LEU A 280 12.97 5.79 28.43
N LYS A 281 12.25 4.93 29.15
CA LYS A 281 12.31 3.51 28.88
C LYS A 281 12.01 3.31 27.39
N PRO A 282 12.69 2.40 26.67
CA PRO A 282 12.42 2.13 25.27
C PRO A 282 10.93 1.79 25.11
N SER A 283 10.20 2.69 24.50
CA SER A 283 8.79 2.51 24.18
C SER A 283 8.71 2.31 22.66
N PRO A 284 7.89 1.40 22.15
CA PRO A 284 7.70 1.26 20.71
C PRO A 284 7.42 2.61 20.09
N HIS A 285 8.14 2.93 19.03
CA HIS A 285 8.16 4.24 18.36
C HIS A 285 6.77 4.81 18.06
N SER A 286 5.82 3.94 17.69
CA SER A 286 4.42 4.27 17.47
C SER A 286 3.71 4.89 18.69
N ARG A 287 3.94 4.38 19.90
CA ARG A 287 3.29 4.89 21.12
C ARG A 287 3.83 6.26 21.56
N GLN A 288 5.09 6.55 21.27
CA GLN A 288 5.68 7.86 21.58
C GLN A 288 5.14 8.91 20.63
N MET A 289 5.03 8.58 19.35
CA MET A 289 4.48 9.46 18.32
C MET A 289 3.00 9.77 18.56
N GLU A 290 2.19 8.77 18.95
CA GLU A 290 0.79 8.95 19.32
C GLU A 290 0.64 9.89 20.53
N ARG A 291 1.42 9.71 21.58
CA ARG A 291 1.36 10.56 22.80
C ARG A 291 1.80 11.99 22.53
N ASN A 292 2.83 12.17 21.73
CA ASN A 292 3.35 13.49 21.37
C ASN A 292 2.39 14.22 20.43
N CYS A 293 1.77 13.54 19.47
CA CYS A 293 0.71 14.11 18.65
C CYS A 293 -0.54 14.47 19.46
N ILE A 294 -0.89 13.71 20.51
CA ILE A 294 -2.02 14.01 21.40
C ILE A 294 -1.75 15.30 22.19
N SER A 295 -0.54 15.55 22.68
CA SER A 295 -0.22 16.79 23.40
C SER A 295 -0.14 18.02 22.49
N ALA A 296 0.31 17.88 21.25
CA ALA A 296 0.20 18.91 20.21
C ALA A 296 -1.26 19.17 19.81
N ARG A 297 -2.13 18.15 19.81
CA ARG A 297 -3.57 18.26 19.56
C ARG A 297 -4.32 19.14 20.55
N GLN A 298 -3.97 19.10 21.81
CA GLN A 298 -4.68 19.88 22.85
C GLN A 298 -4.54 21.40 22.67
N ARG A 299 -3.59 21.86 21.87
CA ARG A 299 -3.32 23.28 21.66
C ARG A 299 -3.62 23.82 20.26
N VAL A 300 -3.66 22.95 19.25
CA VAL A 300 -4.02 23.31 17.88
C VAL A 300 -5.36 22.66 17.55
N ASN A 301 -6.44 23.32 17.93
CA ASN A 301 -7.84 22.96 17.68
C ASN A 301 -8.13 21.66 16.92
N ARG A 302 -8.56 20.64 17.70
CA ARG A 302 -9.32 19.44 17.33
C ARG A 302 -9.12 18.86 15.90
N CYS A 303 -8.24 17.89 15.80
CA CYS A 303 -8.21 16.98 14.66
C CYS A 303 -9.28 15.85 14.82
N PRO A 304 -10.10 15.52 13.83
CA PRO A 304 -11.11 14.46 13.93
C PRO A 304 -10.47 13.07 14.11
N ARG A 305 -11.06 12.25 14.97
CA ARG A 305 -10.57 10.91 15.37
C ARG A 305 -10.44 9.87 14.24
N ASN A 306 -11.00 10.12 13.06
CA ASN A 306 -11.10 9.12 12.00
C ASN A 306 -9.89 9.02 11.05
N THR A 307 -8.92 9.91 11.13
CA THR A 307 -7.76 9.95 10.21
C THR A 307 -6.59 9.05 10.65
N MET A 308 -6.62 8.51 11.87
CA MET A 308 -5.51 7.68 12.41
C MET A 308 -5.47 6.22 11.94
N ARG A 309 -6.55 5.70 11.39
CA ARG A 309 -6.64 4.26 11.06
C ARG A 309 -5.90 3.85 9.78
N TYR A 310 -5.57 4.78 8.91
CA TYR A 310 -5.00 4.47 7.59
C TYR A 310 -3.48 4.55 7.48
N ALA A 311 -2.79 5.15 8.46
CA ALA A 311 -1.32 5.27 8.43
C ALA A 311 -0.56 4.06 9.01
N ILE A 312 -1.24 3.11 9.68
CA ILE A 312 -0.59 2.02 10.44
C ILE A 312 -0.65 0.66 9.70
N ALA A 313 -1.43 0.53 8.65
CA ALA A 313 -1.72 -0.78 8.05
C ALA A 313 -0.68 -1.31 7.06
N PHE A 314 0.43 -0.64 6.79
CA PHE A 314 1.41 -1.07 5.79
C PHE A 314 2.86 -1.05 6.27
N ALA A 315 3.12 -1.75 7.37
CA ALA A 315 4.45 -2.17 7.76
C ALA A 315 4.38 -3.64 8.22
N ALA A 316 4.24 -4.55 7.27
CA ALA A 316 4.54 -5.96 7.41
C ALA A 316 5.11 -6.46 6.09
#